data_c9c79c33c4f08089927cbe9048f0e1d3
#
_entry.id   c9c79c33c4f08089927cbe9048f0e1d3
#
_cell.length_a   1.000
_cell.length_b   1.000
_cell.length_c   1.000
_cell.angle_alpha   90.00
_cell.angle_beta   90.00
_cell.angle_gamma   90.00
#
_symmetry.space_group_name_H-M   'P 1'
#
loop_
_entity.id
_entity.type
_entity.pdbx_description
1 polymer ?
#
loop_
_entity_poly.entity_id
_entity_poly.type
_entity_poly.pdbx_seq_one_letter_code
_entity_poly.pdbx_strand_id
1 'polypeptide(L)'
;MKLEIERKFIVKSLPKVKPDDIYEIEQFYFKNDKGIWERARTYHSEKSGNMYIHTIKKTVSKGVNMEDEHELTKEQFDNFKNKCFQKGIEARHISKERWVYKDGNLKWEVDKFKSGYHLIVAEIEIPNKRYDIKFPKFMEDIILLEVTGIKQFSNRSLSIKIDNIL
;
A
#
# COMPACT_ATOMS: atom_id res chain seq x y z
N MET A 1 -18.07 2.55 3.00
CA MET A 1 -17.13 1.52 2.50
C MET A 1 -17.07 1.56 0.99
N LYS A 2 -15.87 1.53 0.46
CA LYS A 2 -15.62 1.55 -0.99
C LYS A 2 -15.13 0.19 -1.45
N LEU A 3 -15.64 -0.29 -2.58
CA LEU A 3 -15.14 -1.51 -3.23
C LEU A 3 -13.87 -1.16 -4.02
N GLU A 4 -12.81 -1.90 -3.77
CA GLU A 4 -11.54 -1.80 -4.48
C GLU A 4 -11.26 -3.11 -5.20
N ILE A 5 -10.99 -3.05 -6.48
CA ILE A 5 -10.60 -4.20 -7.30
C ILE A 5 -9.23 -3.89 -7.86
N GLU A 6 -8.24 -4.68 -7.49
CA GLU A 6 -6.85 -4.46 -7.89
C GLU A 6 -6.19 -5.68 -8.47
N ARG A 7 -5.19 -5.46 -9.29
CA ARG A 7 -4.22 -6.49 -9.70
C ARG A 7 -2.84 -6.08 -9.24
N LYS A 8 -2.06 -7.06 -8.83
CA LYS A 8 -0.75 -6.86 -8.22
C LYS A 8 0.30 -7.72 -8.90
N PHE A 9 1.47 -7.14 -9.10
CA PHE A 9 2.58 -7.76 -9.83
C PHE A 9 3.90 -7.56 -9.09
N ILE A 10 4.75 -8.57 -9.11
CA ILE A 10 6.15 -8.41 -8.76
C ILE A 10 6.88 -7.93 -10.01
N VAL A 11 7.67 -6.89 -9.87
CA VAL A 11 8.45 -6.31 -10.97
C VAL A 11 9.96 -6.37 -10.63
N LYS A 12 10.80 -6.45 -11.68
CA LYS A 12 12.26 -6.60 -11.50
C LYS A 12 12.98 -5.30 -11.17
N SER A 13 12.36 -4.16 -11.49
CA SER A 13 12.95 -2.83 -11.29
C SER A 13 11.85 -1.77 -11.30
N LEU A 14 12.19 -0.56 -10.87
CA LEU A 14 11.36 0.61 -11.18
C LEU A 14 11.32 0.83 -12.70
N PRO A 15 10.21 1.38 -13.22
CA PRO A 15 10.14 1.73 -14.66
C PRO A 15 11.25 2.69 -15.05
N LYS A 16 11.71 2.60 -16.31
CA LYS A 16 12.77 3.47 -16.86
C LYS A 16 12.27 4.84 -17.30
N VAL A 17 10.97 5.08 -17.22
CA VAL A 17 10.36 6.37 -17.55
C VAL A 17 10.08 7.15 -16.27
N LYS A 18 10.07 8.49 -16.40
CA LYS A 18 9.81 9.38 -15.27
C LYS A 18 8.37 9.22 -14.78
N PRO A 19 8.15 9.06 -13.45
CA PRO A 19 6.79 9.00 -12.91
C PRO A 19 6.11 10.37 -12.91
N ASP A 20 4.79 10.36 -12.83
CA ASP A 20 3.98 11.58 -12.66
C ASP A 20 4.12 12.14 -11.26
N ASP A 21 4.30 11.29 -10.26
CA ASP A 21 4.54 11.68 -8.88
C ASP A 21 5.33 10.61 -8.14
N ILE A 22 6.02 11.01 -7.06
CA ILE A 22 6.76 10.13 -6.17
C ILE A 22 6.33 10.43 -4.74
N TYR A 23 5.94 9.38 -4.01
CA TYR A 23 5.58 9.47 -2.59
C TYR A 23 6.54 8.67 -1.74
N GLU A 24 6.97 9.28 -0.65
CA GLU A 24 7.54 8.56 0.49
C GLU A 24 6.38 8.17 1.39
N ILE A 25 6.25 6.86 1.66
CA ILE A 25 5.14 6.31 2.44
C ILE A 25 5.67 5.53 3.63
N GLU A 26 5.13 5.83 4.81
CA GLU A 26 5.25 4.99 5.98
C GLU A 26 3.89 4.45 6.36
N GLN A 27 3.82 3.17 6.65
CA GLN A 27 2.60 2.49 7.02
C GLN A 27 2.76 1.81 8.37
N PHE A 28 1.82 2.09 9.27
CA PHE A 28 1.73 1.46 10.58
C PHE A 28 0.45 0.66 10.65
N TYR A 29 0.55 -0.51 11.24
CA TYR A 29 -0.58 -1.41 11.46
C TYR A 29 -0.66 -1.76 12.93
N PHE A 30 -1.85 -1.82 13.49
CA PHE A 30 -2.08 -2.52 14.73
C PHE A 30 -3.38 -3.33 14.68
N LYS A 31 -3.42 -4.38 15.48
CA LYS A 31 -4.62 -5.21 15.64
C LYS A 31 -5.41 -4.67 16.83
N ASN A 32 -6.65 -4.24 16.57
CA ASN A 32 -7.51 -3.68 17.62
C ASN A 32 -8.13 -4.76 18.51
N ASP A 33 -8.90 -4.34 19.54
CA ASP A 33 -9.51 -5.25 20.50
C ASP A 33 -10.50 -6.23 19.89
N LYS A 34 -11.03 -5.93 18.71
CA LYS A 34 -11.91 -6.81 17.94
C LYS A 34 -11.16 -7.78 17.03
N GLY A 35 -9.82 -7.78 17.08
CA GLY A 35 -8.99 -8.60 16.20
C GLY A 35 -8.90 -8.09 14.77
N ILE A 36 -9.29 -6.86 14.51
CA ILE A 36 -9.26 -6.23 13.20
C ILE A 36 -7.98 -5.42 13.04
N TRP A 37 -7.30 -5.59 11.90
CA TRP A 37 -6.15 -4.78 11.57
C TRP A 37 -6.57 -3.41 11.06
N GLU A 38 -6.02 -2.37 11.69
CA GLU A 38 -6.15 -0.99 11.24
C GLU A 38 -4.82 -0.52 10.68
N ARG A 39 -4.85 0.37 9.71
CA ARG A 39 -3.66 0.93 9.07
C ARG A 39 -3.74 2.44 9.06
N ALA A 40 -2.64 3.10 9.40
CA ALA A 40 -2.44 4.52 9.14
C ALA A 40 -1.19 4.72 8.29
N ARG A 41 -1.26 5.63 7.33
CA ARG A 41 -0.17 5.91 6.39
C ARG A 41 0.13 7.40 6.35
N THR A 42 1.41 7.72 6.24
CA THR A 42 1.84 9.03 5.79
C THR A 42 2.15 8.95 4.30
N TYR A 43 1.76 9.97 3.57
CA TYR A 43 2.19 10.21 2.20
C TYR A 43 2.93 11.54 2.17
N HIS A 44 4.14 11.53 1.66
CA HIS A 44 4.91 12.76 1.43
C HIS A 44 5.35 12.81 -0.02
N SER A 45 4.99 13.89 -0.71
CA SER A 45 5.43 14.19 -2.07
C SER A 45 5.86 15.64 -2.15
N GLU A 46 6.99 15.90 -2.79
CA GLU A 46 7.43 17.28 -3.05
C GLU A 46 6.43 18.04 -3.94
N LYS A 47 5.76 17.30 -4.83
CA LYS A 47 4.78 17.85 -5.76
C LYS A 47 3.40 18.05 -5.12
N SER A 48 2.95 17.08 -4.32
CA SER A 48 1.55 17.01 -3.83
C SER A 48 1.42 17.29 -2.32
N GLY A 49 2.53 17.47 -1.59
CA GLY A 49 2.53 17.75 -0.16
C GLY A 49 2.34 16.51 0.71
N ASN A 50 1.87 16.73 1.92
CA ASN A 50 1.72 15.69 2.94
C ASN A 50 0.25 15.34 3.14
N MET A 51 0.00 14.05 3.40
CA MET A 51 -1.34 13.54 3.70
C MET A 51 -1.22 12.36 4.69
N TYR A 52 -2.24 12.19 5.53
CA TYR A 52 -2.32 11.11 6.51
C TYR A 52 -3.64 10.39 6.30
N ILE A 53 -3.61 9.08 6.13
CA ILE A 53 -4.80 8.28 5.79
C ILE A 53 -4.94 7.10 6.75
N HIS A 54 -6.13 6.94 7.30
CA HIS A 54 -6.53 5.75 8.06
C HIS A 54 -7.33 4.82 7.15
N THR A 55 -7.06 3.53 7.22
CA THR A 55 -7.76 2.53 6.41
C THR A 55 -8.07 1.28 7.23
N ILE A 56 -9.30 0.79 7.11
CA ILE A 56 -9.65 -0.58 7.46
C ILE A 56 -10.02 -1.28 6.16
N LYS A 57 -9.38 -2.41 5.89
CA LYS A 57 -9.53 -3.15 4.64
C LYS A 57 -9.98 -4.57 4.94
N LYS A 58 -11.03 -5.01 4.26
CA LYS A 58 -11.55 -6.37 4.35
C LYS A 58 -11.49 -7.02 2.97
N THR A 59 -10.80 -8.15 2.88
CA THR A 59 -10.76 -8.94 1.64
C THR A 59 -12.10 -9.66 1.44
N VAL A 60 -12.70 -9.45 0.29
CA VAL A 60 -13.97 -10.10 -0.13
C VAL A 60 -13.65 -11.33 -0.95
N SER A 61 -12.77 -11.21 -1.93
CA SER A 61 -12.29 -12.30 -2.77
C SER A 61 -10.94 -11.92 -3.35
N LYS A 62 -10.34 -12.78 -4.16
CA LYS A 62 -9.03 -12.54 -4.79
C LYS A 62 -9.02 -11.20 -5.54
N GLY A 63 -8.19 -10.26 -5.09
CA GLY A 63 -8.06 -8.93 -5.69
C GLY A 63 -9.24 -7.99 -5.43
N VAL A 64 -10.21 -8.39 -4.60
CA VAL A 64 -11.38 -7.58 -4.28
C VAL A 64 -11.46 -7.31 -2.80
N ASN A 65 -11.49 -6.03 -2.44
CA ASN A 65 -11.52 -5.59 -1.06
C ASN A 65 -12.63 -4.56 -0.84
N MET A 66 -13.14 -4.52 0.39
CA MET A 66 -13.92 -3.39 0.89
C MET A 66 -13.01 -2.54 1.75
N GLU A 67 -12.94 -1.25 1.47
CA GLU A 67 -12.14 -0.30 2.23
C GLU A 67 -13.00 0.76 2.89
N ASP A 68 -12.69 1.00 4.16
CA ASP A 68 -13.15 2.17 4.90
C ASP A 68 -11.92 3.07 5.10
N GLU A 69 -11.90 4.20 4.42
CA GLU A 69 -10.73 5.07 4.35
C GLU A 69 -11.12 6.52 4.62
N HIS A 70 -10.34 7.20 5.46
CA HIS A 70 -10.54 8.62 5.73
C HIS A 70 -9.22 9.32 6.05
N GLU A 71 -9.20 10.61 5.81
CA GLU A 71 -8.04 11.45 6.10
C GLU A 71 -7.93 11.73 7.60
N LEU A 72 -6.70 11.74 8.08
CA LEU A 72 -6.35 12.07 9.46
C LEU A 72 -5.64 13.42 9.53
N THR A 73 -5.74 14.08 10.68
CA THR A 73 -4.81 15.16 11.03
C THR A 73 -3.46 14.55 11.42
N LYS A 74 -2.40 15.36 11.43
CA LYS A 74 -1.08 14.92 11.91
C LYS A 74 -1.15 14.40 13.34
N GLU A 75 -1.89 15.07 14.21
CA GLU A 75 -2.08 14.66 15.62
C GLU A 75 -2.74 13.29 15.71
N GLN A 76 -3.78 13.05 14.94
CA GLN A 76 -4.46 11.75 14.90
C GLN A 76 -3.53 10.64 14.40
N PHE A 77 -2.72 10.94 13.40
CA PHE A 77 -1.73 9.98 12.91
C PHE A 77 -0.67 9.68 13.98
N ASP A 78 -0.15 10.71 14.66
CA ASP A 78 0.84 10.54 15.72
C ASP A 78 0.28 9.69 16.86
N ASN A 79 -0.98 9.88 17.24
CA ASN A 79 -1.66 9.06 18.23
C ASN A 79 -1.78 7.60 17.79
N PHE A 80 -2.10 7.36 16.53
CA PHE A 80 -2.15 6.01 15.96
C PHE A 80 -0.76 5.33 16.02
N LYS A 81 0.27 6.04 15.60
CA LYS A 81 1.65 5.57 15.62
C LYS A 81 2.09 5.23 17.05
N ASN A 82 1.80 6.11 18.02
CA ASN A 82 2.16 5.88 19.41
C ASN A 82 1.50 4.62 19.97
N LYS A 83 0.26 4.35 19.60
CA LYS A 83 -0.43 3.12 20.00
C LYS A 83 0.30 1.86 19.52
N CYS A 84 0.89 1.91 18.34
CA CYS A 84 1.65 0.78 17.78
C CYS A 84 2.86 0.38 18.64
N PHE A 85 3.37 1.28 19.48
CA PHE A 85 4.52 1.01 20.36
C PHE A 85 4.13 0.63 21.80
N GLN A 86 2.84 0.56 22.11
CA GLN A 86 2.39 0.20 23.45
C GLN A 86 2.50 -1.31 23.70
N LYS A 87 2.82 -1.68 24.95
CA LYS A 87 2.84 -3.09 25.37
C LYS A 87 1.50 -3.76 25.13
N GLY A 88 1.53 -5.00 24.67
CA GLY A 88 0.35 -5.80 24.44
C GLY A 88 -0.37 -5.51 23.13
N ILE A 89 0.09 -4.55 22.36
CA ILE A 89 -0.45 -4.24 21.04
C ILE A 89 0.37 -4.98 19.98
N GLU A 90 -0.30 -5.81 19.17
CA GLU A 90 0.33 -6.43 18.01
C GLU A 90 0.37 -5.40 16.88
N ALA A 91 1.57 -4.99 16.46
CA ALA A 91 1.75 -3.91 15.49
C ALA A 91 2.87 -4.22 14.50
N ARG A 92 2.78 -3.59 13.33
CA ARG A 92 3.73 -3.78 12.22
C ARG A 92 3.99 -2.45 11.51
N HIS A 93 5.12 -2.38 10.85
CA HIS A 93 5.56 -1.17 10.13
C HIS A 93 6.19 -1.55 8.80
N ILE A 94 5.98 -0.70 7.79
CA ILE A 94 6.69 -0.78 6.51
C ILE A 94 6.93 0.62 5.96
N SER A 95 8.07 0.81 5.34
CA SER A 95 8.47 2.04 4.66
C SER A 95 8.70 1.74 3.19
N LYS A 96 8.20 2.60 2.31
CA LYS A 96 8.32 2.40 0.87
C LYS A 96 8.32 3.73 0.11
N GLU A 97 8.88 3.69 -1.10
CA GLU A 97 8.78 4.76 -2.09
C GLU A 97 7.81 4.31 -3.17
N ARG A 98 6.81 5.14 -3.47
CA ARG A 98 5.79 4.87 -4.49
C ARG A 98 5.98 5.79 -5.68
N TRP A 99 6.13 5.19 -6.84
CA TRP A 99 6.11 5.89 -8.12
C TRP A 99 4.75 5.72 -8.77
N VAL A 100 4.13 6.83 -9.15
CA VAL A 100 2.77 6.86 -9.73
C VAL A 100 2.84 7.20 -11.21
N TYR A 101 2.18 6.40 -12.02
CA TYR A 101 2.09 6.58 -13.47
C TYR A 101 0.62 6.63 -13.88
N LYS A 102 0.18 7.76 -14.41
CA LYS A 102 -1.17 7.89 -14.96
C LYS A 102 -1.25 7.12 -16.29
N ASP A 103 -2.34 6.39 -16.48
CA ASP A 103 -2.60 5.59 -17.67
C ASP A 103 -4.10 5.71 -18.02
N GLY A 104 -4.45 6.73 -18.79
CA GLY A 104 -5.83 7.10 -19.03
C GLY A 104 -6.55 7.48 -17.73
N ASN A 105 -7.66 6.80 -17.45
CA ASN A 105 -8.42 6.98 -16.20
C ASN A 105 -7.89 6.13 -15.05
N LEU A 106 -6.89 5.30 -15.31
CA LEU A 106 -6.26 4.43 -14.33
C LEU A 106 -4.88 4.97 -13.96
N LYS A 107 -4.28 4.37 -12.94
CA LYS A 107 -2.90 4.67 -12.57
C LYS A 107 -2.19 3.42 -12.09
N TRP A 108 -0.92 3.33 -12.44
CA TRP A 108 -0.02 2.34 -11.90
C TRP A 108 0.68 2.91 -10.67
N GLU A 109 0.72 2.12 -9.61
CA GLU A 109 1.46 2.45 -8.40
C GLU A 109 2.56 1.42 -8.22
N VAL A 110 3.82 1.86 -8.30
CA VAL A 110 4.99 1.00 -8.20
C VAL A 110 5.70 1.29 -6.90
N ASP A 111 5.67 0.34 -5.99
CA ASP A 111 6.20 0.46 -4.63
C ASP A 111 7.53 -0.26 -4.51
N LYS A 112 8.58 0.50 -4.22
CA LYS A 112 9.88 -0.03 -3.84
C LYS A 112 9.97 -0.03 -2.32
N PHE A 113 10.02 -1.21 -1.70
CA PHE A 113 10.11 -1.32 -0.25
C PHE A 113 11.51 -0.94 0.23
N LYS A 114 11.56 -0.12 1.28
CA LYS A 114 12.80 0.37 1.91
C LYS A 114 13.15 -0.42 3.16
N SER A 115 12.17 -1.08 3.77
CA SER A 115 12.36 -1.89 4.97
C SER A 115 11.82 -3.29 4.74
N GLY A 116 12.38 -4.28 5.45
CA GLY A 116 11.98 -5.67 5.30
C GLY A 116 12.50 -6.29 4.01
N TYR A 117 11.60 -6.77 3.19
CA TYR A 117 11.95 -7.44 1.93
C TYR A 117 12.34 -6.43 0.84
N HIS A 118 13.38 -6.74 0.09
CA HIS A 118 13.80 -5.95 -1.08
C HIS A 118 12.94 -6.32 -2.29
N LEU A 119 11.69 -5.95 -2.26
CA LEU A 119 10.72 -6.18 -3.33
C LEU A 119 10.31 -4.88 -3.98
N ILE A 120 9.96 -4.98 -5.26
CA ILE A 120 9.26 -3.90 -5.98
C ILE A 120 7.95 -4.50 -6.47
N VAL A 121 6.85 -3.86 -6.09
CA VAL A 121 5.49 -4.34 -6.35
C VAL A 121 4.71 -3.29 -7.11
N ALA A 122 4.07 -3.67 -8.20
CA ALA A 122 3.21 -2.79 -8.97
C ALA A 122 1.74 -3.17 -8.74
N GLU A 123 0.89 -2.17 -8.58
CA GLU A 123 -0.54 -2.34 -8.41
C GLU A 123 -1.29 -1.44 -9.38
N ILE A 124 -2.44 -1.91 -9.83
CA ILE A 124 -3.39 -1.12 -10.60
C ILE A 124 -4.81 -1.43 -10.11
N GLU A 125 -5.56 -0.39 -9.77
CA GLU A 125 -6.98 -0.50 -9.45
C GLU A 125 -7.77 -0.47 -10.76
N ILE A 126 -8.68 -1.42 -10.94
CA ILE A 126 -9.47 -1.59 -12.16
C ILE A 126 -10.96 -1.48 -11.87
N PRO A 127 -11.78 -1.07 -12.88
CA PRO A 127 -13.22 -0.83 -12.66
C PRO A 127 -14.02 -2.09 -12.33
N ASN A 128 -13.60 -3.25 -12.86
CA ASN A 128 -14.27 -4.53 -12.65
C ASN A 128 -13.28 -5.68 -12.90
N LYS A 129 -13.61 -6.87 -12.42
CA LYS A 129 -12.76 -8.07 -12.54
C LYS A 129 -12.44 -8.49 -13.98
N ARG A 130 -13.29 -8.13 -14.94
CA ARG A 130 -13.14 -8.51 -16.34
C ARG A 130 -12.41 -7.46 -17.16
N TYR A 131 -12.01 -6.36 -16.52
CA TYR A 131 -11.29 -5.29 -17.21
C TYR A 131 -9.99 -5.84 -17.81
N ASP A 132 -9.84 -5.61 -19.11
CA ASP A 132 -8.64 -6.01 -19.85
C ASP A 132 -7.57 -4.92 -19.73
N ILE A 133 -6.54 -5.18 -18.92
CA ILE A 133 -5.44 -4.24 -18.73
C ILE A 133 -4.58 -4.22 -19.99
N LYS A 134 -4.43 -3.05 -20.58
CA LYS A 134 -3.45 -2.81 -21.63
C LYS A 134 -2.18 -2.32 -20.96
N PHE A 135 -1.18 -3.20 -20.87
CA PHE A 135 0.08 -2.91 -20.21
C PHE A 135 0.89 -1.93 -21.06
N PRO A 136 1.22 -0.74 -20.53
CA PRO A 136 2.17 0.13 -21.22
C PRO A 136 3.54 -0.54 -21.30
N LYS A 137 4.31 -0.19 -22.31
CA LYS A 137 5.62 -0.82 -22.57
C LYS A 137 6.54 -0.77 -21.35
N PHE A 138 6.57 0.35 -20.62
CA PHE A 138 7.42 0.51 -19.46
C PHE A 138 7.03 -0.42 -18.29
N MET A 139 5.78 -0.89 -18.24
CA MET A 139 5.34 -1.90 -17.26
C MET A 139 5.57 -3.31 -17.78
N GLU A 140 5.23 -3.55 -19.06
CA GLU A 140 5.42 -4.86 -19.69
C GLU A 140 6.88 -5.34 -19.59
N ASP A 141 7.83 -4.43 -19.77
CA ASP A 141 9.27 -4.74 -19.72
C ASP A 141 9.78 -5.19 -18.35
N ILE A 142 9.08 -4.88 -17.27
CA ILE A 142 9.57 -5.13 -15.91
C ILE A 142 8.75 -6.13 -15.12
N ILE A 143 7.57 -6.53 -15.58
CA ILE A 143 6.71 -7.50 -14.88
C ILE A 143 7.36 -8.89 -14.90
N LEU A 144 7.46 -9.49 -13.72
CA LEU A 144 7.95 -10.86 -13.55
C LEU A 144 6.84 -11.86 -13.27
N LEU A 145 5.88 -11.49 -12.42
CA LEU A 145 4.88 -12.43 -11.89
C LEU A 145 3.66 -11.67 -11.38
N GLU A 146 2.48 -12.17 -11.68
CA GLU A 146 1.25 -11.68 -11.05
C GLU A 146 1.02 -12.37 -9.70
N VAL A 147 0.77 -11.58 -8.66
CA VAL A 147 0.55 -12.05 -7.28
C VAL A 147 -0.77 -11.55 -6.69
N THR A 148 -1.71 -11.20 -7.54
CA THR A 148 -3.04 -10.71 -7.12
C THR A 148 -3.69 -11.67 -6.12
N GLY A 149 -4.09 -11.14 -4.96
CA GLY A 149 -4.79 -11.91 -3.92
C GLY A 149 -3.92 -12.93 -3.18
N ILE A 150 -2.61 -12.98 -3.43
CA ILE A 150 -1.70 -13.85 -2.70
C ILE A 150 -1.34 -13.16 -1.38
N LYS A 151 -1.78 -13.73 -0.29
CA LYS A 151 -1.70 -13.15 1.06
C LYS A 151 -0.28 -12.80 1.49
N GLN A 152 0.71 -13.62 1.11
CA GLN A 152 2.12 -13.42 1.43
C GLN A 152 2.70 -12.13 0.83
N PHE A 153 2.08 -11.59 -0.21
CA PHE A 153 2.50 -10.35 -0.86
C PHE A 153 1.67 -9.14 -0.48
N SER A 154 0.81 -9.25 0.53
CA SER A 154 0.14 -8.08 1.10
C SER A 154 1.17 -7.17 1.82
N ASN A 155 0.91 -5.87 1.85
CA ASN A 155 1.78 -4.94 2.57
C ASN A 155 1.94 -5.34 4.04
N ARG A 156 0.87 -5.81 4.67
CA ARG A 156 0.92 -6.27 6.06
C ARG A 156 1.85 -7.48 6.22
N SER A 157 1.76 -8.47 5.35
CA SER A 157 2.64 -9.65 5.40
C SER A 157 4.10 -9.29 5.13
N LEU A 158 4.37 -8.28 4.31
CA LEU A 158 5.71 -7.81 3.99
C LEU A 158 6.26 -6.82 5.03
N SER A 159 5.44 -6.36 5.95
CA SER A 159 5.84 -5.42 6.99
C SER A 159 6.64 -6.09 8.10
N ILE A 160 7.32 -5.26 8.90
CA ILE A 160 8.14 -5.71 10.02
C ILE A 160 7.35 -5.57 11.32
N LYS A 161 7.42 -6.59 12.17
CA LYS A 161 6.82 -6.55 13.51
C LYS A 161 7.48 -5.47 14.36
N ILE A 162 6.68 -4.67 15.05
CA ILE A 162 7.16 -3.63 15.96
C ILE A 162 7.42 -4.23 17.33
N ASP A 163 8.59 -3.92 17.91
CA ASP A 163 8.89 -4.21 19.31
C ASP A 163 8.20 -3.18 20.19
N ASN A 164 7.18 -3.63 20.93
CA ASN A 164 6.40 -2.77 21.80
C ASN A 164 7.10 -2.60 23.16
N ILE A 165 7.72 -1.45 23.36
CA ILE A 165 8.52 -1.16 24.56
C ILE A 165 7.89 -0.11 25.48
N LEU A 166 6.82 0.51 25.06
CA LEU A 166 6.11 1.56 25.81
C LEU A 166 4.98 1.01 26.69
#